data_0f72dd9af921b545479651dacd22c87e
#
_entry.id   0f72dd9af921b545479651dacd22c87e
#
_cell.length_a   1.000
_cell.length_b   1.000
_cell.length_c   1.000
_cell.angle_alpha   90.00
_cell.angle_beta   90.00
_cell.angle_gamma   90.00
#
_symmetry.space_group_name_H-M   'P 1'
#
loop_
_entity.id
_entity.type
_entity.pdbx_description
1 polymer ?
#
loop_
_entity_poly.entity_id
_entity_poly.type
_entity_poly.pdbx_seq_one_letter_code
_entity_poly.pdbx_strand_id
1 'polypeptide(L)'
;MARFNHLKGVFGLLPTPYQADYEIHIPDLKAVAEFCCSSGQHGIVWPVMVGEFYFLGEEERLRGLDAVLEQVNGRLPVVFGCSGVSLSQVLLFARAAQTAGADSIIAMAPARTNAALAIEMYKRMADVYDGPIMVQNADAYAPLTGEQIAQLVEDVPSIEYIKEERQPGPKHIAEVYDLVGDKVKTIFGGAAGKFLPDELLRGADGCMPACEVADVLTKIMEIWWTGDQEAARELHRRLLPLILLETHPMMRYVLQQRGVFSNTIGRTPDGAQALNAGDKAEIARAFKYIEGDLNGYPFKAE
;
A
#
# COMPACT_ATOMS: atom_id res chain seq x y z
N MET A 1 16.26 1.62 -18.22
CA MET A 1 15.57 0.33 -18.10
C MET A 1 15.00 0.24 -16.69
N ALA A 2 13.75 -0.20 -16.52
CA ALA A 2 13.15 -0.40 -15.20
C ALA A 2 14.02 -1.39 -14.39
N ARG A 3 14.29 -1.07 -13.12
CA ARG A 3 15.08 -1.91 -12.21
C ARG A 3 14.39 -3.24 -11.91
N PHE A 4 13.06 -3.21 -11.86
CA PHE A 4 12.19 -4.36 -11.62
C PHE A 4 11.24 -4.54 -12.80
N ASN A 5 11.24 -5.74 -13.39
CA ASN A 5 10.46 -6.01 -14.60
C ASN A 5 8.98 -6.30 -14.33
N HIS A 6 8.65 -6.78 -13.12
CA HIS A 6 7.31 -7.19 -12.75
C HIS A 6 7.10 -6.97 -11.24
N LEU A 7 6.19 -6.07 -10.89
CA LEU A 7 5.78 -5.83 -9.51
C LEU A 7 4.61 -6.75 -9.18
N LYS A 8 4.75 -7.63 -8.20
CA LYS A 8 3.71 -8.54 -7.73
C LYS A 8 3.92 -8.96 -6.28
N GLY A 9 2.92 -9.56 -5.67
CA GLY A 9 3.00 -10.01 -4.29
C GLY A 9 2.58 -8.93 -3.29
N VAL A 10 3.21 -8.86 -2.13
CA VAL A 10 2.82 -7.98 -1.03
C VAL A 10 3.66 -6.71 -1.04
N PHE A 11 3.00 -5.57 -1.22
CA PHE A 11 3.61 -4.24 -1.19
C PHE A 11 3.15 -3.52 0.07
N GLY A 12 4.02 -3.43 1.07
CA GLY A 12 3.72 -2.79 2.35
C GLY A 12 3.51 -1.29 2.20
N LEU A 13 2.35 -0.81 2.65
CA LEU A 13 2.05 0.60 2.74
C LEU A 13 2.66 1.13 4.04
N LEU A 14 3.54 2.13 3.96
CA LEU A 14 4.18 2.69 5.14
C LEU A 14 3.28 3.72 5.81
N PRO A 15 2.91 3.56 7.10
CA PRO A 15 2.41 4.66 7.92
C PRO A 15 3.48 5.73 8.08
N THR A 16 3.08 7.00 8.07
CA THR A 16 4.02 8.10 8.29
C THR A 16 4.25 8.31 9.79
N PRO A 17 5.51 8.20 10.28
CA PRO A 17 5.83 8.48 11.67
C PRO A 17 6.06 9.96 11.91
N TYR A 18 5.68 10.45 13.09
CA TYR A 18 5.85 11.84 13.50
C TYR A 18 6.57 11.94 14.84
N GLN A 19 7.21 13.08 15.08
CA GLN A 19 7.78 13.46 16.37
C GLN A 19 6.85 14.42 17.13
N ALA A 20 7.24 14.82 18.33
CA ALA A 20 6.39 15.58 19.25
C ALA A 20 5.94 16.95 18.72
N ASP A 21 6.69 17.56 17.80
CA ASP A 21 6.34 18.80 17.11
C ASP A 21 5.53 18.58 15.81
N TYR A 22 5.09 17.33 15.57
CA TYR A 22 4.38 16.88 14.38
C TYR A 22 5.17 16.92 13.06
N GLU A 23 6.47 17.15 13.07
CA GLU A 23 7.32 16.94 11.89
C GLU A 23 7.48 15.43 11.59
N ILE A 24 7.71 15.08 10.32
CA ILE A 24 8.00 13.68 9.95
C ILE A 24 9.26 13.22 10.66
N HIS A 25 9.18 12.09 11.37
CA HIS A 25 10.33 11.45 11.99
C HIS A 25 11.09 10.59 10.96
N ILE A 26 12.01 11.22 10.23
CA ILE A 26 12.77 10.56 9.17
C ILE A 26 13.48 9.27 9.64
N PRO A 27 14.08 9.20 10.86
CA PRO A 27 14.67 7.94 11.34
C PRO A 27 13.66 6.79 11.40
N ASP A 28 12.44 7.00 11.91
CA ASP A 28 11.41 5.96 11.95
C ASP A 28 10.85 5.65 10.55
N LEU A 29 10.79 6.63 9.64
CA LEU A 29 10.40 6.39 8.25
C LEU A 29 11.43 5.48 7.54
N LYS A 30 12.72 5.68 7.80
CA LYS A 30 13.77 4.77 7.34
C LYS A 30 13.67 3.41 8.03
N ALA A 31 13.38 3.37 9.33
CA ALA A 31 13.23 2.12 10.08
C ALA A 31 12.07 1.27 9.55
N VAL A 32 10.92 1.86 9.21
CA VAL A 32 9.81 1.10 8.65
C VAL A 32 10.08 0.64 7.20
N ALA A 33 10.82 1.41 6.42
CA ALA A 33 11.30 0.96 5.10
C ALA A 33 12.27 -0.23 5.24
N GLU A 34 13.19 -0.18 6.23
CA GLU A 34 14.08 -1.29 6.57
C GLU A 34 13.29 -2.53 7.03
N PHE A 35 12.29 -2.33 7.88
CA PHE A 35 11.41 -3.40 8.30
C PHE A 35 10.79 -4.14 7.10
N CYS A 36 10.26 -3.42 6.11
CA CYS A 36 9.71 -4.04 4.90
C CYS A 36 10.76 -4.84 4.12
N CYS A 37 11.99 -4.30 3.99
CA CYS A 37 13.08 -5.00 3.32
C CYS A 37 13.49 -6.28 4.07
N SER A 38 13.63 -6.20 5.39
CA SER A 38 14.16 -7.29 6.23
C SER A 38 13.11 -8.35 6.54
N SER A 39 11.82 -8.00 6.51
CA SER A 39 10.71 -8.93 6.74
C SER A 39 10.23 -9.67 5.48
N GLY A 40 10.93 -9.48 4.36
CA GLY A 40 10.72 -10.27 3.13
C GLY A 40 9.58 -9.77 2.24
N GLN A 41 9.06 -8.57 2.45
CA GLN A 41 8.01 -8.01 1.58
C GLN A 41 8.51 -7.84 0.14
N HIS A 42 7.59 -7.79 -0.83
CA HIS A 42 7.94 -7.75 -2.25
C HIS A 42 8.09 -6.33 -2.78
N GLY A 43 7.64 -5.33 -2.05
CA GLY A 43 7.77 -3.92 -2.40
C GLY A 43 7.23 -3.00 -1.33
N ILE A 44 7.39 -1.70 -1.56
CA ILE A 44 7.03 -0.63 -0.64
C ILE A 44 6.21 0.42 -1.38
N VAL A 45 5.20 0.96 -0.72
CA VAL A 45 4.40 2.09 -1.22
C VAL A 45 4.35 3.21 -0.18
N TRP A 46 4.72 4.44 -0.58
CA TRP A 46 4.61 5.62 0.27
C TRP A 46 4.55 6.92 -0.56
N PRO A 47 3.83 7.97 -0.13
CA PRO A 47 2.71 7.91 0.81
C PRO A 47 1.39 7.67 0.07
N VAL A 48 0.55 6.86 0.65
CA VAL A 48 -0.84 6.67 0.21
C VAL A 48 -1.78 6.87 1.40
N MET A 49 -3.02 6.36 1.40
CA MET A 49 -3.97 6.57 2.50
C MET A 49 -3.42 6.13 3.85
N VAL A 50 -2.78 4.97 3.94
CA VAL A 50 -2.10 4.48 5.16
C VAL A 50 -1.02 5.45 5.65
N GLY A 51 -0.29 6.06 4.72
CA GLY A 51 0.71 7.09 5.02
C GLY A 51 0.13 8.49 5.19
N GLU A 52 -1.20 8.62 5.26
CA GLU A 52 -1.93 9.88 5.52
C GLU A 52 -1.48 11.02 4.57
N PHE A 53 -1.31 10.71 3.27
CA PHE A 53 -0.77 11.64 2.26
C PHE A 53 -1.44 13.03 2.25
N TYR A 54 -2.71 13.09 2.64
CA TYR A 54 -3.52 14.31 2.68
C TYR A 54 -3.15 15.27 3.82
N PHE A 55 -2.34 14.84 4.79
CA PHE A 55 -1.77 15.67 5.86
C PHE A 55 -0.32 16.05 5.64
N LEU A 56 0.28 15.62 4.54
CA LEU A 56 1.68 15.89 4.22
C LEU A 56 1.82 17.07 3.27
N GLY A 57 2.67 18.01 3.63
CA GLY A 57 3.10 19.08 2.73
C GLY A 57 3.93 18.55 1.55
N GLU A 58 4.07 19.36 0.50
CA GLU A 58 4.83 18.95 -0.69
C GLU A 58 6.29 18.65 -0.35
N GLU A 59 6.96 19.56 0.36
CA GLU A 59 8.36 19.37 0.77
C GLU A 59 8.55 18.13 1.67
N GLU A 60 7.61 17.87 2.55
CA GLU A 60 7.65 16.67 3.42
C GLU A 60 7.59 15.39 2.60
N ARG A 61 6.71 15.35 1.58
CA ARG A 61 6.58 14.19 0.70
C ARG A 61 7.85 13.98 -0.12
N LEU A 62 8.50 15.05 -0.60
CA LEU A 62 9.75 14.94 -1.34
C LEU A 62 10.90 14.45 -0.44
N ARG A 63 11.07 15.06 0.75
CA ARG A 63 12.07 14.58 1.73
C ARG A 63 11.85 13.13 2.15
N GLY A 64 10.58 12.73 2.33
CA GLY A 64 10.26 11.35 2.68
C GLY A 64 10.53 10.37 1.54
N LEU A 65 10.27 10.74 0.28
CA LEU A 65 10.62 9.94 -0.89
C LEU A 65 12.12 9.68 -0.94
N ASP A 66 12.95 10.72 -0.80
CA ASP A 66 14.40 10.59 -0.80
C ASP A 66 14.87 9.67 0.34
N ALA A 67 14.30 9.83 1.55
CA ALA A 67 14.64 9.01 2.70
C ALA A 67 14.29 7.52 2.51
N VAL A 68 13.12 7.23 1.92
CA VAL A 68 12.69 5.85 1.62
C VAL A 68 13.59 5.24 0.54
N LEU A 69 13.83 5.95 -0.55
CA LEU A 69 14.68 5.46 -1.65
C LEU A 69 16.12 5.20 -1.17
N GLU A 70 16.70 6.11 -0.38
CA GLU A 70 18.03 5.96 0.21
C GLU A 70 18.09 4.71 1.10
N GLN A 71 17.10 4.51 1.99
CA GLN A 71 17.09 3.37 2.91
C GLN A 71 16.90 2.06 2.16
N VAL A 72 15.98 2.00 1.22
CA VAL A 72 15.71 0.79 0.43
C VAL A 72 16.91 0.43 -0.44
N ASN A 73 17.58 1.41 -0.99
CA ASN A 73 18.81 1.27 -1.80
C ASN A 73 18.67 0.17 -2.88
N GLY A 74 17.51 0.13 -3.55
CA GLY A 74 17.26 -0.81 -4.64
C GLY A 74 17.06 -2.27 -4.25
N ARG A 75 16.90 -2.59 -2.97
CA ARG A 75 16.60 -3.96 -2.50
C ARG A 75 15.16 -4.40 -2.82
N LEU A 76 14.22 -3.45 -2.81
CA LEU A 76 12.83 -3.65 -3.16
C LEU A 76 12.36 -2.55 -4.13
N PRO A 77 11.33 -2.79 -4.94
CA PRO A 77 10.68 -1.73 -5.70
C PRO A 77 9.97 -0.75 -4.76
N VAL A 78 10.12 0.54 -5.05
CA VAL A 78 9.45 1.64 -4.35
C VAL A 78 8.42 2.27 -5.27
N VAL A 79 7.16 2.23 -4.85
CA VAL A 79 6.03 2.89 -5.51
C VAL A 79 5.73 4.20 -4.80
N PHE A 80 5.84 5.33 -5.49
CA PHE A 80 5.57 6.63 -4.89
C PHE A 80 4.12 7.07 -5.10
N GLY A 81 3.45 7.43 -4.01
CA GLY A 81 2.08 7.93 -4.03
C GLY A 81 2.01 9.37 -4.53
N CYS A 82 1.37 9.59 -5.68
CA CYS A 82 1.22 10.91 -6.30
C CYS A 82 -0.15 11.55 -6.08
N SER A 83 -1.08 10.91 -5.36
CA SER A 83 -2.40 11.49 -5.07
C SER A 83 -2.28 12.88 -4.45
N GLY A 84 -3.13 13.81 -4.88
CA GLY A 84 -3.11 15.20 -4.42
C GLY A 84 -4.49 15.84 -4.50
N VAL A 85 -4.61 17.11 -4.06
CA VAL A 85 -5.88 17.85 -4.08
C VAL A 85 -6.17 18.50 -5.43
N SER A 86 -5.19 18.53 -6.32
CA SER A 86 -5.30 19.12 -7.66
C SER A 86 -4.42 18.39 -8.67
N LEU A 87 -4.76 18.51 -9.96
CA LEU A 87 -3.94 17.95 -11.04
C LEU A 87 -2.50 18.48 -10.99
N SER A 88 -2.30 19.80 -10.73
CA SER A 88 -0.97 20.39 -10.65
C SER A 88 -0.11 19.73 -9.57
N GLN A 89 -0.69 19.40 -8.42
CA GLN A 89 0.00 18.71 -7.34
C GLN A 89 0.33 17.26 -7.68
N VAL A 90 -0.61 16.53 -8.33
CA VAL A 90 -0.34 15.19 -8.83
C VAL A 90 0.85 15.18 -9.80
N LEU A 91 0.88 16.11 -10.75
CA LEU A 91 1.96 16.23 -11.72
C LEU A 91 3.30 16.68 -11.09
N LEU A 92 3.27 17.52 -10.05
CA LEU A 92 4.45 17.87 -9.27
C LEU A 92 5.09 16.60 -8.68
N PHE A 93 4.29 15.76 -8.05
CA PHE A 93 4.77 14.51 -7.44
C PHE A 93 5.23 13.49 -8.48
N ALA A 94 4.54 13.38 -9.62
CA ALA A 94 4.97 12.50 -10.71
C ALA A 94 6.35 12.92 -11.28
N ARG A 95 6.59 14.23 -11.49
CA ARG A 95 7.91 14.75 -11.90
C ARG A 95 8.99 14.50 -10.84
N ALA A 96 8.65 14.68 -9.58
CA ALA A 96 9.57 14.41 -8.48
C ALA A 96 9.95 12.91 -8.44
N ALA A 97 8.98 12.01 -8.59
CA ALA A 97 9.23 10.57 -8.69
C ALA A 97 10.14 10.21 -9.87
N GLN A 98 9.94 10.85 -11.04
CA GLN A 98 10.82 10.69 -12.20
C GLN A 98 12.26 11.10 -11.87
N THR A 99 12.44 12.25 -11.22
CA THR A 99 13.76 12.78 -10.87
C THR A 99 14.46 11.93 -9.81
N ALA A 100 13.72 11.48 -8.78
CA ALA A 100 14.25 10.68 -7.69
C ALA A 100 14.50 9.21 -8.07
N GLY A 101 13.89 8.74 -9.17
CA GLY A 101 14.04 7.37 -9.65
C GLY A 101 13.19 6.35 -8.89
N ALA A 102 11.96 6.71 -8.52
CA ALA A 102 10.98 5.75 -8.04
C ALA A 102 10.67 4.69 -9.11
N ASP A 103 10.45 3.43 -8.70
CA ASP A 103 10.27 2.31 -9.63
C ASP A 103 8.88 2.27 -10.25
N SER A 104 7.89 2.89 -9.61
CA SER A 104 6.53 3.11 -10.12
C SER A 104 5.88 4.28 -9.37
N ILE A 105 4.80 4.80 -9.91
CA ILE A 105 3.94 5.77 -9.24
C ILE A 105 2.51 5.27 -9.13
N ILE A 106 1.81 5.68 -8.07
CA ILE A 106 0.40 5.35 -7.84
C ILE A 106 -0.39 6.61 -7.50
N ALA A 107 -1.61 6.73 -8.03
CA ALA A 107 -2.49 7.83 -7.69
C ALA A 107 -3.96 7.42 -7.66
N MET A 108 -4.73 8.12 -6.83
CA MET A 108 -6.18 8.27 -6.96
C MET A 108 -6.47 9.63 -7.56
N ALA A 109 -7.56 9.75 -8.30
CA ALA A 109 -8.03 11.05 -8.76
C ALA A 109 -8.32 11.96 -7.56
N PRO A 110 -8.13 13.30 -7.69
CA PRO A 110 -8.49 14.22 -6.62
C PRO A 110 -9.95 14.07 -6.20
N ALA A 111 -10.24 14.27 -4.91
CA ALA A 111 -11.59 14.18 -4.38
C ALA A 111 -12.54 15.15 -5.13
N ARG A 112 -13.81 14.75 -5.31
CA ARG A 112 -14.84 15.53 -6.02
C ARG A 112 -14.58 15.76 -7.52
N THR A 113 -13.75 14.92 -8.14
CA THR A 113 -13.65 14.84 -9.61
C THR A 113 -14.63 13.81 -10.16
N ASN A 114 -14.60 13.62 -11.47
CA ASN A 114 -15.37 12.59 -12.16
C ASN A 114 -14.42 11.69 -12.98
N ALA A 115 -14.95 10.63 -13.55
CA ALA A 115 -14.18 9.66 -14.32
C ALA A 115 -13.40 10.29 -15.50
N ALA A 116 -13.99 11.29 -16.20
CA ALA A 116 -13.31 11.94 -17.32
C ALA A 116 -12.05 12.70 -16.85
N LEU A 117 -12.14 13.40 -15.72
CA LEU A 117 -10.98 14.09 -15.14
C LEU A 117 -9.96 13.10 -14.55
N ALA A 118 -10.42 11.96 -14.01
CA ALA A 118 -9.52 10.90 -13.56
C ALA A 118 -8.71 10.32 -14.73
N ILE A 119 -9.36 10.02 -15.86
CA ILE A 119 -8.70 9.54 -17.08
C ILE A 119 -7.69 10.57 -17.60
N GLU A 120 -8.08 11.84 -17.70
CA GLU A 120 -7.17 12.92 -18.12
C GLU A 120 -5.96 13.05 -17.17
N MET A 121 -6.15 12.88 -15.86
CA MET A 121 -5.06 12.90 -14.89
C MET A 121 -4.00 11.83 -15.22
N TYR A 122 -4.40 10.59 -15.47
CA TYR A 122 -3.46 9.52 -15.80
C TYR A 122 -2.74 9.77 -17.12
N LYS A 123 -3.44 10.31 -18.14
CA LYS A 123 -2.81 10.73 -19.40
C LYS A 123 -1.72 11.77 -19.15
N ARG A 124 -2.01 12.79 -18.32
CA ARG A 124 -1.03 13.82 -17.96
C ARG A 124 0.12 13.30 -17.09
N MET A 125 -0.14 12.30 -16.25
CA MET A 125 0.95 11.64 -15.51
C MET A 125 1.93 10.96 -16.46
N ALA A 126 1.43 10.28 -17.50
CA ALA A 126 2.26 9.65 -18.53
C ALA A 126 3.08 10.65 -19.37
N ASP A 127 2.65 11.90 -19.49
CA ASP A 127 3.43 12.97 -20.16
C ASP A 127 4.69 13.38 -19.35
N VAL A 128 4.79 13.03 -18.05
CA VAL A 128 5.81 13.54 -17.14
C VAL A 128 6.56 12.48 -16.35
N TYR A 129 6.16 11.22 -16.51
CA TYR A 129 6.79 10.07 -15.86
C TYR A 129 6.92 8.92 -16.87
N ASP A 130 8.16 8.48 -17.11
CA ASP A 130 8.48 7.48 -18.14
C ASP A 130 8.38 6.03 -17.63
N GLY A 131 8.21 5.84 -16.31
CA GLY A 131 8.08 4.53 -15.69
C GLY A 131 6.64 4.00 -15.65
N PRO A 132 6.43 2.80 -15.09
CA PRO A 132 5.11 2.20 -14.98
C PRO A 132 4.23 2.97 -13.99
N ILE A 133 2.97 3.18 -14.39
CA ILE A 133 1.93 3.85 -13.60
C ILE A 133 0.97 2.81 -13.05
N MET A 134 0.58 2.98 -11.78
CA MET A 134 -0.44 2.18 -11.11
C MET A 134 -1.70 3.00 -10.89
N VAL A 135 -2.83 2.50 -11.38
CA VAL A 135 -4.15 3.06 -11.07
C VAL A 135 -4.56 2.61 -9.68
N GLN A 136 -4.89 3.53 -8.77
CA GLN A 136 -5.59 3.19 -7.54
C GLN A 136 -7.07 3.50 -7.70
N ASN A 137 -7.90 2.48 -7.74
CA ASN A 137 -9.34 2.57 -7.93
C ASN A 137 -10.08 2.28 -6.62
N ALA A 138 -10.58 3.32 -5.97
CA ALA A 138 -11.21 3.23 -4.65
C ALA A 138 -12.50 4.04 -4.57
N ASP A 139 -13.50 3.52 -3.84
CA ASP A 139 -14.84 4.14 -3.72
C ASP A 139 -14.81 5.57 -3.15
N ALA A 140 -13.84 5.88 -2.32
CA ALA A 140 -13.73 7.19 -1.66
C ALA A 140 -13.36 8.35 -2.61
N TYR A 141 -12.90 8.04 -3.82
CA TYR A 141 -12.46 9.00 -4.84
C TYR A 141 -13.11 8.63 -6.17
N ALA A 142 -13.12 9.47 -7.18
CA ALA A 142 -13.82 9.20 -8.46
C ALA A 142 -13.51 7.81 -9.05
N PRO A 143 -14.21 6.73 -8.63
CA PRO A 143 -13.89 5.38 -9.07
C PRO A 143 -14.23 5.21 -10.55
N LEU A 144 -13.40 4.42 -11.23
CA LEU A 144 -13.60 4.04 -12.63
C LEU A 144 -14.35 2.70 -12.70
N THR A 145 -15.21 2.53 -13.69
CA THR A 145 -15.77 1.22 -14.04
C THR A 145 -14.72 0.33 -14.69
N GLY A 146 -14.96 -0.98 -14.79
CA GLY A 146 -14.05 -1.89 -15.49
C GLY A 146 -13.81 -1.45 -16.93
N GLU A 147 -14.85 -1.03 -17.68
CA GLU A 147 -14.73 -0.56 -19.06
C GLU A 147 -13.91 0.74 -19.15
N GLN A 148 -14.04 1.65 -18.17
CA GLN A 148 -13.23 2.87 -18.14
C GLN A 148 -11.76 2.56 -17.85
N ILE A 149 -11.47 1.58 -16.99
CA ILE A 149 -10.11 1.08 -16.77
C ILE A 149 -9.57 0.43 -18.05
N ALA A 150 -10.37 -0.39 -18.73
CA ALA A 150 -9.97 -1.01 -20.00
C ALA A 150 -9.61 0.03 -21.06
N GLN A 151 -10.44 1.05 -21.23
CA GLN A 151 -10.16 2.15 -22.15
C GLN A 151 -8.90 2.93 -21.74
N LEU A 152 -8.72 3.16 -20.44
CA LEU A 152 -7.55 3.88 -19.93
C LEU A 152 -6.25 3.10 -20.17
N VAL A 153 -6.25 1.78 -19.98
CA VAL A 153 -5.09 0.91 -20.25
C VAL A 153 -4.74 0.91 -21.75
N GLU A 154 -5.75 0.98 -22.66
CA GLU A 154 -5.50 1.12 -24.09
C GLU A 154 -4.94 2.49 -24.47
N ASP A 155 -5.46 3.56 -23.87
CA ASP A 155 -5.04 4.94 -24.16
C ASP A 155 -3.67 5.29 -23.58
N VAL A 156 -3.25 4.63 -22.50
CA VAL A 156 -2.04 4.95 -21.71
C VAL A 156 -1.21 3.68 -21.46
N PRO A 157 -0.35 3.27 -22.40
CA PRO A 157 0.42 2.02 -22.31
C PRO A 157 1.36 1.91 -21.08
N SER A 158 1.71 3.02 -20.43
CA SER A 158 2.48 3.03 -19.18
C SER A 158 1.66 2.63 -17.95
N ILE A 159 0.34 2.47 -18.06
CA ILE A 159 -0.46 1.85 -17.00
C ILE A 159 -0.24 0.34 -17.06
N GLU A 160 0.64 -0.14 -16.21
CA GLU A 160 1.02 -1.55 -16.14
C GLU A 160 0.42 -2.26 -14.91
N TYR A 161 -0.13 -1.50 -13.95
CA TYR A 161 -0.61 -2.01 -12.67
C TYR A 161 -1.92 -1.37 -12.27
N ILE A 162 -2.76 -2.14 -11.58
CA ILE A 162 -4.03 -1.67 -11.02
C ILE A 162 -4.12 -2.12 -9.57
N LYS A 163 -4.43 -1.20 -8.65
CA LYS A 163 -4.86 -1.50 -7.30
C LYS A 163 -6.37 -1.31 -7.24
N GLU A 164 -7.12 -2.40 -7.26
CA GLU A 164 -8.57 -2.39 -7.20
C GLU A 164 -9.05 -2.52 -5.76
N GLU A 165 -9.70 -1.47 -5.25
CA GLU A 165 -10.17 -1.38 -3.87
C GLU A 165 -11.67 -1.10 -3.74
N ARG A 166 -12.43 -1.03 -4.85
CA ARG A 166 -13.89 -0.90 -4.79
C ARG A 166 -14.51 -2.10 -4.10
N GLN A 167 -15.58 -1.87 -3.33
CA GLN A 167 -16.23 -2.96 -2.63
C GLN A 167 -17.49 -3.45 -3.38
N PRO A 168 -17.72 -4.78 -3.41
CA PRO A 168 -16.91 -5.87 -2.83
C PRO A 168 -15.67 -6.20 -3.68
N GLY A 169 -14.46 -6.14 -3.05
CA GLY A 169 -13.16 -6.25 -3.73
C GLY A 169 -13.03 -7.43 -4.69
N PRO A 170 -13.28 -8.68 -4.27
CA PRO A 170 -13.12 -9.84 -5.15
C PRO A 170 -13.98 -9.79 -6.43
N LYS A 171 -15.19 -9.19 -6.36
CA LYS A 171 -16.05 -9.03 -7.54
C LYS A 171 -15.45 -8.06 -8.56
N HIS A 172 -14.95 -6.93 -8.09
CA HIS A 172 -14.38 -5.91 -8.97
C HIS A 172 -13.01 -6.35 -9.53
N ILE A 173 -12.24 -7.10 -8.77
CA ILE A 173 -11.01 -7.73 -9.29
C ILE A 173 -11.32 -8.68 -10.44
N ALA A 174 -12.35 -9.55 -10.30
CA ALA A 174 -12.78 -10.41 -11.40
C ALA A 174 -13.20 -9.61 -12.64
N GLU A 175 -14.02 -8.57 -12.46
CA GLU A 175 -14.46 -7.67 -13.53
C GLU A 175 -13.26 -7.04 -14.28
N VAL A 176 -12.30 -6.50 -13.54
CA VAL A 176 -11.10 -5.87 -14.12
C VAL A 176 -10.21 -6.91 -14.78
N TYR A 177 -10.04 -8.08 -14.17
CA TYR A 177 -9.24 -9.16 -14.72
C TYR A 177 -9.81 -9.68 -16.06
N ASP A 178 -11.13 -9.85 -16.16
CA ASP A 178 -11.79 -10.29 -17.38
C ASP A 178 -11.61 -9.29 -18.54
N LEU A 179 -11.43 -8.00 -18.23
CA LEU A 179 -11.31 -6.94 -19.25
C LEU A 179 -9.86 -6.62 -19.64
N VAL A 180 -8.92 -6.68 -18.69
CA VAL A 180 -7.54 -6.21 -18.88
C VAL A 180 -6.45 -7.10 -18.28
N GLY A 181 -6.78 -8.26 -17.75
CA GLY A 181 -5.81 -9.14 -17.09
C GLY A 181 -4.64 -9.58 -17.98
N ASP A 182 -4.84 -9.64 -19.28
CA ASP A 182 -3.81 -9.93 -20.30
C ASP A 182 -3.02 -8.69 -20.77
N LYS A 183 -3.48 -7.48 -20.41
CA LYS A 183 -2.89 -6.19 -20.83
C LYS A 183 -2.07 -5.51 -19.74
N VAL A 184 -2.33 -5.83 -18.49
CA VAL A 184 -1.59 -5.30 -17.32
C VAL A 184 -0.75 -6.38 -16.68
N LYS A 185 0.32 -5.98 -15.98
CA LYS A 185 1.25 -6.94 -15.36
C LYS A 185 0.68 -7.53 -14.08
N THR A 186 0.00 -6.72 -13.26
CA THR A 186 -0.57 -7.18 -11.98
C THR A 186 -1.79 -6.35 -11.61
N ILE A 187 -2.81 -7.05 -11.12
CA ILE A 187 -3.91 -6.46 -10.36
C ILE A 187 -3.67 -6.76 -8.89
N PHE A 188 -3.58 -5.71 -8.08
CA PHE A 188 -3.41 -5.77 -6.63
C PHE A 188 -4.75 -5.61 -5.94
N GLY A 189 -5.01 -6.43 -4.93
CA GLY A 189 -6.08 -6.20 -3.97
C GLY A 189 -5.70 -5.14 -2.92
N GLY A 190 -6.67 -4.74 -2.15
CA GLY A 190 -6.53 -3.77 -1.06
C GLY A 190 -7.18 -4.23 0.24
N ALA A 191 -7.86 -3.31 0.95
CA ALA A 191 -8.60 -3.60 2.19
C ALA A 191 -7.78 -4.43 3.20
N ALA A 192 -6.51 -4.06 3.41
CA ALA A 192 -5.59 -4.73 4.33
C ALA A 192 -5.33 -6.23 4.03
N GLY A 193 -5.65 -6.71 2.83
CA GLY A 193 -5.58 -8.14 2.49
C GLY A 193 -6.73 -8.98 3.08
N LYS A 194 -7.81 -8.35 3.55
CA LYS A 194 -8.97 -9.04 4.15
C LYS A 194 -9.54 -10.15 3.27
N PHE A 195 -9.53 -9.96 1.97
CA PHE A 195 -10.11 -10.88 1.01
C PHE A 195 -9.05 -11.59 0.16
N LEU A 196 -7.78 -11.53 0.55
CA LEU A 196 -6.64 -11.97 -0.27
C LEU A 196 -6.82 -13.33 -0.95
N PRO A 197 -7.21 -14.44 -0.29
CA PRO A 197 -7.36 -15.72 -0.96
C PRO A 197 -8.47 -15.75 -2.03
N ASP A 198 -9.53 -14.97 -1.87
CA ASP A 198 -10.61 -14.87 -2.86
C ASP A 198 -10.20 -13.94 -4.03
N GLU A 199 -9.47 -12.87 -3.74
CA GLU A 199 -8.90 -11.97 -4.74
C GLU A 199 -7.89 -12.70 -5.65
N LEU A 200 -7.02 -13.54 -5.05
CA LEU A 200 -6.06 -14.37 -5.80
C LEU A 200 -6.74 -15.37 -6.72
N LEU A 201 -7.85 -15.99 -6.30
CA LEU A 201 -8.65 -16.88 -7.17
C LEU A 201 -9.27 -16.15 -8.36
N ARG A 202 -9.43 -14.82 -8.27
CA ARG A 202 -10.10 -14.00 -9.29
C ARG A 202 -9.13 -13.19 -10.15
N GLY A 203 -7.83 -13.50 -10.08
CA GLY A 203 -6.82 -12.93 -10.95
C GLY A 203 -5.98 -11.81 -10.35
N ALA A 204 -6.11 -11.51 -9.05
CA ALA A 204 -5.08 -10.73 -8.37
C ALA A 204 -3.77 -11.54 -8.27
N ASP A 205 -2.62 -10.87 -8.36
CA ASP A 205 -1.30 -11.49 -8.09
C ASP A 205 -0.51 -10.66 -7.06
N GLY A 206 -1.24 -9.98 -6.18
CA GLY A 206 -0.68 -9.22 -5.08
C GLY A 206 -1.73 -8.49 -4.26
N CYS A 207 -1.27 -7.89 -3.16
CA CYS A 207 -2.07 -6.99 -2.33
C CYS A 207 -1.20 -5.87 -1.75
N MET A 208 -1.85 -4.78 -1.34
CA MET A 208 -1.19 -3.62 -0.76
C MET A 208 -1.78 -3.30 0.63
N PRO A 209 -1.39 -4.07 1.66
CA PRO A 209 -1.80 -3.85 3.04
C PRO A 209 -0.92 -2.79 3.72
N ALA A 210 -1.35 -2.25 4.86
CA ALA A 210 -0.44 -1.59 5.78
C ALA A 210 0.66 -2.57 6.24
N CYS A 211 1.87 -2.05 6.48
CA CYS A 211 3.06 -2.91 6.55
C CYS A 211 3.24 -3.63 7.89
N GLU A 212 2.52 -3.27 8.95
CA GLU A 212 2.75 -3.75 10.32
C GLU A 212 2.59 -5.27 10.49
N VAL A 213 1.87 -5.94 9.56
CA VAL A 213 1.71 -7.41 9.49
C VAL A 213 1.89 -7.96 8.06
N ALA A 214 2.44 -7.15 7.17
CA ALA A 214 2.63 -7.53 5.77
C ALA A 214 3.61 -8.70 5.57
N ASP A 215 4.51 -8.96 6.52
CA ASP A 215 5.36 -10.14 6.55
C ASP A 215 4.55 -11.46 6.59
N VAL A 216 3.46 -11.49 7.36
CA VAL A 216 2.57 -12.67 7.40
C VAL A 216 1.79 -12.81 6.09
N LEU A 217 1.32 -11.70 5.50
CA LEU A 217 0.69 -11.71 4.18
C LEU A 217 1.67 -12.16 3.08
N THR A 218 2.94 -11.77 3.20
CA THR A 218 4.01 -12.26 2.31
C THR A 218 4.12 -13.78 2.38
N LYS A 219 4.17 -14.34 3.57
CA LYS A 219 4.19 -15.80 3.77
C LYS A 219 2.96 -16.48 3.19
N ILE A 220 1.78 -15.87 3.33
CA ILE A 220 0.54 -16.38 2.71
C ILE A 220 0.68 -16.42 1.18
N MET A 221 1.21 -15.34 0.57
CA MET A 221 1.45 -15.30 -0.88
C MET A 221 2.45 -16.35 -1.34
N GLU A 222 3.56 -16.51 -0.62
CA GLU A 222 4.58 -17.50 -0.93
C GLU A 222 4.01 -18.93 -0.89
N ILE A 223 3.23 -19.26 0.16
CA ILE A 223 2.52 -20.54 0.26
C ILE A 223 1.55 -20.71 -0.91
N TRP A 224 0.77 -19.67 -1.23
CA TRP A 224 -0.16 -19.70 -2.36
C TRP A 224 0.54 -20.03 -3.68
N TRP A 225 1.70 -19.42 -3.93
CA TRP A 225 2.48 -19.67 -5.16
C TRP A 225 3.07 -21.09 -5.23
N THR A 226 3.21 -21.80 -4.11
CA THR A 226 3.56 -23.25 -4.16
C THR A 226 2.40 -24.14 -4.61
N GLY A 227 1.18 -23.61 -4.67
CA GLY A 227 -0.05 -24.33 -4.97
C GLY A 227 -0.80 -24.84 -3.74
N ASP A 228 -0.25 -24.68 -2.52
CA ASP A 228 -0.93 -25.10 -1.28
C ASP A 228 -1.92 -24.03 -0.80
N GLN A 229 -3.03 -23.93 -1.53
CA GLN A 229 -4.06 -22.93 -1.26
C GLN A 229 -4.73 -23.13 0.11
N GLU A 230 -4.83 -24.34 0.61
CA GLU A 230 -5.45 -24.62 1.92
C GLU A 230 -4.56 -24.16 3.07
N ALA A 231 -3.25 -24.39 3.00
CA ALA A 231 -2.32 -23.85 4.00
C ALA A 231 -2.29 -22.31 3.97
N ALA A 232 -2.34 -21.69 2.78
CA ALA A 232 -2.43 -20.23 2.66
C ALA A 232 -3.72 -19.69 3.29
N ARG A 233 -4.87 -20.33 3.05
CA ARG A 233 -6.16 -19.97 3.66
C ARG A 233 -6.16 -20.15 5.17
N GLU A 234 -5.52 -21.21 5.68
CA GLU A 234 -5.42 -21.43 7.12
C GLU A 234 -4.62 -20.33 7.80
N LEU A 235 -3.47 -19.94 7.26
CA LEU A 235 -2.69 -18.86 7.80
C LEU A 235 -3.46 -17.52 7.70
N HIS A 236 -4.16 -17.27 6.60
CA HIS A 236 -5.00 -16.09 6.44
C HIS A 236 -6.13 -16.04 7.48
N ARG A 237 -6.80 -17.16 7.78
CA ARG A 237 -7.82 -17.23 8.84
C ARG A 237 -7.27 -16.84 10.21
N ARG A 238 -6.04 -17.24 10.53
CA ARG A 238 -5.37 -16.89 11.78
C ARG A 238 -4.99 -15.40 11.85
N LEU A 239 -4.70 -14.77 10.70
CA LEU A 239 -4.38 -13.36 10.60
C LEU A 239 -5.62 -12.45 10.63
N LEU A 240 -6.78 -12.91 10.14
CA LEU A 240 -8.00 -12.10 10.00
C LEU A 240 -8.42 -11.33 11.25
N PRO A 241 -8.38 -11.88 12.49
CA PRO A 241 -8.73 -11.13 13.69
C PRO A 241 -7.92 -9.84 13.84
N LEU A 242 -6.65 -9.84 13.44
CA LEU A 242 -5.78 -8.67 13.52
C LEU A 242 -6.10 -7.66 12.41
N ILE A 243 -6.31 -8.11 11.18
CA ILE A 243 -6.70 -7.25 10.05
C ILE A 243 -8.02 -6.50 10.34
N LEU A 244 -8.96 -7.13 11.05
CA LEU A 244 -10.25 -6.52 11.41
C LEU A 244 -10.12 -5.40 12.44
N LEU A 245 -9.02 -5.33 13.19
CA LEU A 245 -8.72 -4.28 14.17
C LEU A 245 -7.95 -3.09 13.55
N GLU A 246 -7.61 -3.15 12.25
CA GLU A 246 -6.76 -2.16 11.61
C GLU A 246 -7.35 -0.74 11.66
N THR A 247 -6.59 0.16 12.26
CA THR A 247 -6.80 1.61 12.30
C THR A 247 -5.43 2.28 12.31
N HIS A 248 -5.34 3.58 11.99
CA HIS A 248 -4.06 4.30 12.05
C HIS A 248 -3.39 4.23 13.45
N PRO A 249 -4.09 4.40 14.59
CA PRO A 249 -3.49 4.18 15.90
C PRO A 249 -3.00 2.75 16.12
N MET A 250 -3.74 1.75 15.64
CA MET A 250 -3.33 0.34 15.74
C MET A 250 -2.06 0.08 14.94
N MET A 251 -1.96 0.54 13.71
CA MET A 251 -0.76 0.39 12.88
C MET A 251 0.49 0.96 13.57
N ARG A 252 0.39 2.21 14.09
CA ARG A 252 1.49 2.85 14.80
C ARG A 252 1.87 2.09 16.08
N TYR A 253 0.87 1.65 16.86
CA TYR A 253 1.09 0.87 18.06
C TYR A 253 1.78 -0.45 17.76
N VAL A 254 1.32 -1.20 16.78
CA VAL A 254 1.93 -2.47 16.38
C VAL A 254 3.38 -2.28 15.93
N LEU A 255 3.66 -1.28 15.10
CA LEU A 255 5.03 -0.98 14.67
C LEU A 255 5.93 -0.60 15.86
N GLN A 256 5.41 0.12 16.84
CA GLN A 256 6.15 0.41 18.09
C GLN A 256 6.42 -0.87 18.89
N GLN A 257 5.40 -1.71 19.09
CA GLN A 257 5.56 -2.97 19.83
C GLN A 257 6.46 -3.98 19.12
N ARG A 258 6.59 -3.85 17.79
CA ARG A 258 7.53 -4.63 16.98
C ARG A 258 8.94 -4.00 16.93
N GLY A 259 9.17 -2.87 17.63
CA GLY A 259 10.46 -2.19 17.73
C GLY A 259 10.87 -1.43 16.47
N VAL A 260 9.90 -1.07 15.62
CA VAL A 260 10.13 -0.32 14.38
C VAL A 260 9.96 1.18 14.59
N PHE A 261 8.89 1.59 15.28
CA PHE A 261 8.65 2.99 15.63
C PHE A 261 9.09 3.31 17.06
N SER A 262 9.63 4.51 17.25
CA SER A 262 10.01 5.02 18.57
C SER A 262 8.81 5.51 19.39
N ASN A 263 7.71 5.89 18.73
CA ASN A 263 6.49 6.42 19.35
C ASN A 263 5.26 6.15 18.46
N THR A 264 4.06 6.52 18.96
CA THR A 264 2.78 6.34 18.25
C THR A 264 2.12 7.64 17.82
N ILE A 265 2.85 8.75 17.77
CA ILE A 265 2.31 10.07 17.44
C ILE A 265 1.79 10.09 16.01
N GLY A 266 0.57 10.60 15.82
CA GLY A 266 -0.05 10.87 14.53
C GLY A 266 -0.48 12.34 14.44
N ARG A 267 -0.61 12.87 13.22
CA ARG A 267 -1.12 14.25 13.01
C ARG A 267 -2.61 14.36 13.20
N THR A 268 -3.34 13.28 12.93
CA THR A 268 -4.77 13.24 13.17
C THR A 268 -5.00 12.85 14.62
N PRO A 269 -5.84 13.60 15.35
CA PRO A 269 -6.31 13.13 16.66
C PRO A 269 -6.96 11.76 16.51
N ASP A 270 -6.55 10.81 17.32
CA ASP A 270 -7.06 9.43 17.24
C ASP A 270 -8.58 9.37 17.53
N GLY A 271 -9.10 10.30 18.33
CA GLY A 271 -10.54 10.42 18.59
C GLY A 271 -11.14 9.10 19.09
N ALA A 272 -12.22 8.68 18.41
CA ALA A 272 -12.89 7.41 18.73
C ALA A 272 -12.08 6.16 18.38
N GLN A 273 -10.98 6.30 17.65
CA GLN A 273 -10.06 5.21 17.30
C GLN A 273 -8.86 5.08 18.26
N ALA A 274 -8.73 6.00 19.24
CA ALA A 274 -7.66 5.94 20.23
C ALA A 274 -7.71 4.61 20.99
N LEU A 275 -6.56 3.90 21.01
CA LEU A 275 -6.48 2.58 21.62
C LEU A 275 -6.58 2.67 23.16
N ASN A 276 -7.55 1.98 23.72
CA ASN A 276 -7.67 1.76 25.16
C ASN A 276 -7.02 0.43 25.57
N ALA A 277 -7.03 0.11 26.86
CA ALA A 277 -6.43 -1.13 27.37
C ALA A 277 -7.10 -2.40 26.80
N GLY A 278 -8.41 -2.36 26.55
CA GLY A 278 -9.13 -3.47 25.93
C GLY A 278 -8.70 -3.72 24.50
N ASP A 279 -8.52 -2.65 23.70
CA ASP A 279 -8.05 -2.74 22.32
C ASP A 279 -6.63 -3.34 22.26
N LYS A 280 -5.72 -2.87 23.12
CA LYS A 280 -4.35 -3.40 23.22
C LYS A 280 -4.34 -4.88 23.61
N ALA A 281 -5.21 -5.28 24.56
CA ALA A 281 -5.34 -6.66 24.98
C ALA A 281 -5.85 -7.56 23.85
N GLU A 282 -6.80 -7.07 23.02
CA GLU A 282 -7.32 -7.83 21.88
C GLU A 282 -6.29 -7.94 20.74
N ILE A 283 -5.55 -6.86 20.46
CA ILE A 283 -4.40 -6.91 19.54
C ILE A 283 -3.38 -7.95 20.00
N ALA A 284 -3.00 -7.93 21.26
CA ALA A 284 -2.05 -8.90 21.83
C ALA A 284 -2.57 -10.35 21.74
N ARG A 285 -3.89 -10.57 21.92
CA ARG A 285 -4.54 -11.87 21.74
C ARG A 285 -4.47 -12.34 20.29
N ALA A 286 -4.77 -11.44 19.33
CA ALA A 286 -4.74 -11.76 17.91
C ALA A 286 -3.32 -12.11 17.44
N PHE A 287 -2.28 -11.45 17.96
CA PHE A 287 -0.89 -11.79 17.65
C PHE A 287 -0.50 -13.22 18.05
N LYS A 288 -1.08 -13.78 19.10
CA LYS A 288 -0.81 -15.18 19.49
C LYS A 288 -1.16 -16.20 18.43
N TYR A 289 -2.13 -15.88 17.55
CA TYR A 289 -2.51 -16.78 16.46
C TYR A 289 -1.47 -16.84 15.34
N ILE A 290 -0.61 -15.84 15.23
CA ILE A 290 0.39 -15.70 14.15
C ILE A 290 1.82 -15.54 14.67
N GLU A 291 2.06 -15.72 15.97
CA GLU A 291 3.37 -15.47 16.62
C GLU A 291 4.51 -16.25 15.94
N GLY A 292 4.27 -17.50 15.56
CA GLY A 292 5.23 -18.35 14.85
C GLY A 292 5.41 -18.02 13.36
N ASP A 293 4.65 -17.07 12.84
CA ASP A 293 4.63 -16.71 11.42
C ASP A 293 5.25 -15.34 11.14
N LEU A 294 5.62 -14.59 12.19
CA LEU A 294 6.30 -13.30 12.08
C LEU A 294 7.73 -13.48 11.58
N ASN A 295 8.19 -12.58 10.72
CA ASN A 295 9.53 -12.61 10.16
C ASN A 295 10.43 -11.55 10.82
N GLY A 296 11.24 -11.97 11.80
CA GLY A 296 12.35 -11.19 12.37
C GLY A 296 12.01 -10.09 13.37
N TYR A 297 10.74 -9.70 13.52
CA TYR A 297 10.30 -8.59 14.40
C TYR A 297 9.15 -9.06 15.29
N PRO A 298 9.43 -9.67 16.46
CA PRO A 298 8.37 -10.18 17.33
C PRO A 298 7.52 -9.04 17.90
N PHE A 299 6.24 -9.28 18.07
CA PHE A 299 5.35 -8.38 18.80
C PHE A 299 5.58 -8.52 20.31
N LYS A 300 5.83 -7.42 21.00
CA LYS A 300 6.03 -7.39 22.45
C LYS A 300 4.84 -6.67 23.07
N ALA A 301 3.90 -7.43 23.66
CA ALA A 301 2.81 -6.83 24.42
C ALA A 301 3.35 -6.04 25.63
N GLU A 302 2.73 -4.88 25.91
CA GLU A 302 2.99 -4.11 27.15
C GLU A 302 2.56 -4.88 28.39
#